data_0b99965a18794ee46d8e7d229e8c0df0
#
_entry.id   0b99965a18794ee46d8e7d229e8c0df0
#
_cell.length_a   1.000
_cell.length_b   1.000
_cell.length_c   1.000
_cell.angle_alpha   90.00
_cell.angle_beta   90.00
_cell.angle_gamma   90.00
#
_symmetry.space_group_name_H-M   'P 1'
#
loop_
_entity.id
_entity.type
_entity.pdbx_description
1 polymer ?
#
loop_
_entity_poly.entity_id
_entity_poly.type
_entity_poly.pdbx_seq_one_letter_code
_entity_poly.pdbx_strand_id
1 'polypeptide(L)'
;MRKRVTLLVFFLVCSAAAGDVGTVTIFRTIDHHRGWKPIAFCDGQRIAAVQGGKYVKMNASAGKHTFTSNNAKTGIDLEVKPGGDYFLRVVGTTLSENGTFELVDAVQARQQVDRLEPLKADQVAGVCRSGAGGQ
;
A
#
# COMPACT_ATOMS: atom_id res chain seq x y z
N MET A 1 -26.85 2.54 58.08
CA MET A 1 -26.57 3.32 56.85
C MET A 1 -25.89 2.40 55.83
N ARG A 2 -26.57 2.11 54.76
CA ARG A 2 -26.01 1.29 53.69
C ARG A 2 -25.35 2.23 52.65
N LYS A 3 -24.03 2.23 52.59
CA LYS A 3 -23.33 2.91 51.50
C LYS A 3 -23.48 2.08 50.22
N ARG A 4 -24.23 2.58 49.26
CA ARG A 4 -24.26 1.99 47.92
C ARG A 4 -22.98 2.40 47.21
N VAL A 5 -22.07 1.46 47.04
CA VAL A 5 -20.91 1.63 46.20
C VAL A 5 -21.40 1.42 44.77
N THR A 6 -21.57 2.49 44.05
CA THR A 6 -21.85 2.41 42.62
C THR A 6 -20.52 2.11 41.94
N LEU A 7 -20.34 0.86 41.56
CA LEU A 7 -19.20 0.45 40.75
C LEU A 7 -19.41 1.01 39.35
N LEU A 8 -18.73 2.10 39.03
CA LEU A 8 -18.68 2.63 37.67
C LEU A 8 -17.77 1.72 36.85
N VAL A 9 -18.39 0.81 36.12
CA VAL A 9 -17.65 -0.01 35.15
C VAL A 9 -17.38 0.89 33.93
N PHE A 10 -16.18 1.40 33.85
CA PHE A 10 -15.69 2.02 32.62
C PHE A 10 -15.46 0.92 31.59
N PHE A 11 -16.40 0.79 30.68
CA PHE A 11 -16.15 0.07 29.45
C PHE A 11 -15.19 0.90 28.62
N LEU A 12 -13.92 0.54 28.65
CA LEU A 12 -12.97 0.98 27.64
C LEU A 12 -13.40 0.34 26.32
N VAL A 13 -14.21 1.05 25.57
CA VAL A 13 -14.47 0.69 24.18
C VAL A 13 -13.20 0.97 23.45
N CYS A 14 -12.32 -0.03 23.31
CA CYS A 14 -11.29 -0.02 22.29
C CYS A 14 -12.01 -0.02 20.95
N SER A 15 -12.40 1.15 20.47
CA SER A 15 -12.76 1.27 19.08
C SER A 15 -11.50 0.94 18.29
N ALA A 16 -11.54 -0.20 17.58
CA ALA A 16 -10.60 -0.48 16.49
C ALA A 16 -10.81 0.63 15.47
N ALA A 17 -10.22 1.78 15.78
CA ALA A 17 -10.48 3.00 15.08
C ALA A 17 -9.91 2.93 13.66
N ALA A 18 -10.55 3.67 12.79
CA ALA A 18 -10.09 4.03 11.46
C ALA A 18 -8.64 4.60 11.41
N GLY A 19 -7.86 4.50 12.52
CA GLY A 19 -6.48 4.92 12.63
C GLY A 19 -5.43 3.81 12.44
N ASP A 20 -5.87 2.54 12.32
CA ASP A 20 -4.94 1.41 12.20
C ASP A 20 -4.58 1.15 10.75
N VAL A 21 -4.21 2.20 10.04
CA VAL A 21 -3.76 2.13 8.66
C VAL A 21 -2.40 2.83 8.50
N GLY A 22 -1.62 2.34 7.59
CA GLY A 22 -0.46 3.03 7.06
C GLY A 22 -0.72 3.50 5.63
N THR A 23 0.16 4.28 5.10
CA THR A 23 0.12 4.76 3.72
C THR A 23 1.20 4.06 2.91
N VAL A 24 0.82 3.55 1.75
CA VAL A 24 1.75 2.96 0.78
C VAL A 24 1.65 3.72 -0.53
N THR A 25 2.77 4.22 -1.00
CA THR A 25 2.89 4.87 -2.30
C THR A 25 3.63 3.94 -3.24
N ILE A 26 2.99 3.55 -4.33
CA ILE A 26 3.59 2.76 -5.40
C ILE A 26 3.89 3.73 -6.54
N PHE A 27 5.12 3.76 -6.98
CA PHE A 27 5.54 4.71 -8.00
C PHE A 27 6.50 4.08 -9.02
N ARG A 28 6.53 4.68 -10.19
CA ARG A 28 7.45 4.31 -11.24
C ARG A 28 8.05 5.57 -11.86
N THR A 29 9.35 5.65 -11.86
CA THR A 29 10.07 6.73 -12.51
C THR A 29 9.93 6.64 -14.03
N ILE A 30 10.19 7.73 -14.73
CA ILE A 30 10.20 7.73 -16.18
C ILE A 30 11.36 6.84 -16.66
N ASP A 31 11.03 5.87 -17.45
CA ASP A 31 12.00 4.95 -18.06
C ASP A 31 11.75 4.80 -19.56
N HIS A 32 12.62 4.06 -20.21
CA HIS A 32 12.56 3.87 -21.67
C HIS A 32 11.55 2.80 -22.11
N HIS A 33 10.86 2.14 -21.19
CA HIS A 33 9.90 1.08 -21.50
C HIS A 33 8.49 1.65 -21.75
N ARG A 34 8.36 2.40 -22.82
CA ARG A 34 7.06 2.93 -23.23
C ARG A 34 6.11 1.78 -23.58
N GLY A 35 4.88 1.87 -23.09
CA GLY A 35 3.86 0.86 -23.33
C GLY A 35 3.83 -0.28 -22.30
N TRP A 36 4.87 -0.45 -21.53
CA TRP A 36 4.83 -1.39 -20.41
C TRP A 36 4.10 -0.77 -19.22
N LYS A 37 3.06 -1.43 -18.78
CA LYS A 37 2.20 -0.96 -17.68
C LYS A 37 1.98 -2.11 -16.69
N PRO A 38 2.94 -2.37 -15.81
CA PRO A 38 2.79 -3.45 -14.84
C PRO A 38 1.62 -3.16 -13.90
N ILE A 39 0.83 -4.18 -13.65
CA ILE A 39 -0.30 -4.09 -12.73
C ILE A 39 0.19 -4.45 -11.34
N ALA A 40 -0.01 -3.54 -10.39
CA ALA A 40 0.30 -3.76 -8.99
C ALA A 40 -0.87 -4.43 -8.29
N PHE A 41 -0.57 -5.44 -7.49
CA PHE A 41 -1.51 -6.15 -6.63
C PHE A 41 -1.07 -6.06 -5.18
N CYS A 42 -2.01 -5.97 -4.28
CA CYS A 42 -1.80 -6.10 -2.85
C CYS A 42 -2.66 -7.25 -2.33
N ASP A 43 -2.02 -8.27 -1.76
CA ASP A 43 -2.70 -9.48 -1.28
C ASP A 43 -3.61 -10.11 -2.34
N GLY A 44 -3.17 -10.11 -3.58
CA GLY A 44 -3.93 -10.62 -4.72
C GLY A 44 -5.02 -9.70 -5.27
N GLN A 45 -5.24 -8.54 -4.67
CA GLN A 45 -6.19 -7.54 -5.16
C GLN A 45 -5.51 -6.54 -6.09
N ARG A 46 -6.11 -6.30 -7.23
CA ARG A 46 -5.61 -5.32 -8.19
C ARG A 46 -5.68 -3.91 -7.61
N ILE A 47 -4.57 -3.19 -7.67
CA ILE A 47 -4.48 -1.79 -7.27
C ILE A 47 -4.57 -0.87 -8.50
N ALA A 48 -3.60 -0.94 -9.37
CA ALA A 48 -3.51 -0.09 -10.55
C ALA A 48 -2.46 -0.59 -11.53
N ALA A 49 -2.60 -0.21 -12.80
CA ALA A 49 -1.53 -0.31 -13.77
C ALA A 49 -0.63 0.92 -13.63
N VAL A 50 0.64 0.71 -13.29
CA VAL A 50 1.57 1.79 -12.97
C VAL A 50 2.38 2.18 -14.20
N GLN A 51 2.02 3.31 -14.79
CA GLN A 51 2.74 3.87 -15.94
C GLN A 51 4.02 4.56 -15.49
N GLY A 52 5.01 4.61 -16.38
CA GLY A 52 6.20 5.42 -16.15
C GLY A 52 5.86 6.88 -15.89
N GLY A 53 6.47 7.47 -14.87
CA GLY A 53 6.18 8.84 -14.47
C GLY A 53 4.93 9.02 -13.61
N LYS A 54 4.33 7.94 -13.12
CA LYS A 54 3.11 7.98 -12.32
C LYS A 54 3.30 7.33 -10.95
N TYR A 55 2.46 7.73 -10.01
CA TYR A 55 2.36 7.11 -8.70
C TYR A 55 0.91 6.94 -8.26
N VAL A 56 0.69 6.02 -7.36
CA VAL A 56 -0.58 5.83 -6.65
C VAL A 56 -0.32 5.78 -5.15
N LYS A 57 -1.09 6.52 -4.40
CA LYS A 57 -1.05 6.55 -2.95
C LYS A 57 -2.29 5.87 -2.40
N MET A 58 -2.10 4.93 -1.50
CA MET A 58 -3.20 4.14 -0.95
C MET A 58 -3.03 3.93 0.54
N ASN A 59 -4.13 3.65 1.21
CA ASN A 59 -4.12 3.19 2.59
C ASN A 59 -4.05 1.66 2.61
N ALA A 60 -3.25 1.13 3.53
CA ALA A 60 -3.18 -0.29 3.80
C ALA A 60 -3.43 -0.51 5.30
N SER A 61 -4.23 -1.52 5.64
CA SER A 61 -4.44 -1.87 7.04
C SER A 61 -3.14 -2.30 7.70
N ALA A 62 -3.01 -2.08 9.00
CA ALA A 62 -1.86 -2.54 9.77
C ALA A 62 -1.72 -4.06 9.64
N GLY A 63 -0.49 -4.54 9.52
CA GLY A 63 -0.16 -5.94 9.37
C GLY A 63 0.68 -6.22 8.13
N LYS A 64 0.88 -7.51 7.87
CA LYS A 64 1.67 -7.98 6.75
C LYS A 64 0.86 -8.00 5.46
N HIS A 65 1.41 -7.39 4.43
CA HIS A 65 0.85 -7.39 3.07
C HIS A 65 1.89 -7.87 2.07
N THR A 66 1.43 -8.53 1.02
CA THR A 66 2.28 -8.97 -0.08
C THR A 66 1.93 -8.17 -1.34
N PHE A 67 2.91 -7.48 -1.87
CA PHE A 67 2.77 -6.71 -3.11
C PHE A 67 3.42 -7.46 -4.25
N THR A 68 2.67 -7.65 -5.34
CA THR A 68 3.14 -8.34 -6.54
C THR A 68 2.88 -7.50 -7.77
N SER A 69 3.69 -7.71 -8.80
CA SER A 69 3.55 -7.04 -10.09
C SER A 69 3.10 -8.05 -11.15
N ASN A 70 2.04 -7.72 -11.86
CA ASN A 70 1.36 -8.61 -12.81
C ASN A 70 1.01 -9.95 -12.13
N ASN A 71 1.19 -11.05 -12.78
CA ASN A 71 0.99 -12.38 -12.19
C ASN A 71 2.29 -12.98 -11.65
N ALA A 72 3.23 -12.14 -11.25
CA ALA A 72 4.50 -12.62 -10.72
C ALA A 72 4.27 -13.48 -9.48
N LYS A 73 4.96 -14.61 -9.43
CA LYS A 73 4.93 -15.49 -8.27
C LYS A 73 5.74 -14.93 -7.10
N THR A 74 6.62 -14.00 -7.40
CA THR A 74 7.48 -13.34 -6.43
C THR A 74 7.01 -11.90 -6.23
N GLY A 75 7.07 -11.44 -5.03
CA GLY A 75 6.72 -10.08 -4.65
C GLY A 75 7.51 -9.63 -3.44
N ILE A 76 7.09 -8.55 -2.83
CA ILE A 76 7.67 -8.04 -1.61
C ILE A 76 6.64 -8.12 -0.47
N ASP A 77 7.07 -8.63 0.66
CA ASP A 77 6.30 -8.58 1.89
C ASP A 77 6.60 -7.28 2.64
N LEU A 78 5.56 -6.60 3.07
CA LEU A 78 5.66 -5.34 3.78
C LEU A 78 4.85 -5.42 5.07
N GLU A 79 5.51 -5.19 6.19
CA GLU A 79 4.84 -5.01 7.48
C GLU A 79 4.39 -3.55 7.61
N VAL A 80 3.09 -3.32 7.51
CA VAL A 80 2.51 -1.98 7.62
C VAL A 80 2.19 -1.71 9.09
N LYS A 81 2.77 -0.64 9.62
CA LYS A 81 2.48 -0.16 10.98
C LYS A 81 1.47 1.00 10.93
N PRO A 82 0.62 1.15 11.95
CA PRO A 82 -0.28 2.31 12.04
C PRO A 82 0.50 3.62 11.91
N GLY A 83 0.05 4.51 11.04
CA GLY A 83 0.70 5.79 10.77
C GLY A 83 2.01 5.69 9.99
N GLY A 84 2.43 4.50 9.59
CA GLY A 84 3.63 4.31 8.76
C GLY A 84 3.45 4.86 7.34
N ASP A 85 4.56 5.22 6.71
CA ASP A 85 4.60 5.75 5.36
C ASP A 85 5.65 4.99 4.55
N TYR A 86 5.22 4.26 3.54
CA TYR A 86 6.04 3.32 2.80
C TYR A 86 6.02 3.65 1.32
N PHE A 87 7.14 3.43 0.65
CA PHE A 87 7.31 3.72 -0.77
C PHE A 87 7.85 2.49 -1.50
N LEU A 88 7.09 2.03 -2.47
CA LEU A 88 7.45 0.90 -3.32
C LEU A 88 7.67 1.39 -4.75
N ARG A 89 8.88 1.25 -5.24
CA ARG A 89 9.22 1.56 -6.63
C ARG A 89 9.04 0.33 -7.49
N VAL A 90 8.34 0.50 -8.60
CA VAL A 90 8.22 -0.54 -9.62
C VAL A 90 9.45 -0.49 -10.51
N VAL A 91 10.18 -1.59 -10.58
CA VAL A 91 11.38 -1.72 -11.40
C VAL A 91 11.13 -2.77 -12.47
N GLY A 92 11.27 -2.36 -13.71
CA GLY A 92 11.26 -3.27 -14.85
C GLY A 92 12.65 -3.86 -15.11
N THR A 93 12.66 -5.10 -15.54
CA THR A 93 13.89 -5.72 -16.06
C THR A 93 13.70 -6.02 -17.54
N THR A 94 14.77 -5.94 -18.30
CA THR A 94 14.77 -6.28 -19.73
C THR A 94 14.44 -7.75 -19.98
N LEU A 95 14.50 -8.57 -18.96
CA LEU A 95 14.29 -10.02 -19.04
C LEU A 95 12.91 -10.46 -18.50
N SER A 96 12.15 -9.56 -17.91
CA SER A 96 10.87 -9.92 -17.31
C SER A 96 9.85 -8.81 -17.53
N GLU A 97 8.75 -9.15 -18.16
CA GLU A 97 7.59 -8.25 -18.30
C GLU A 97 6.87 -7.99 -16.97
N ASN A 98 7.15 -8.80 -15.96
CA ASN A 98 6.46 -8.73 -14.69
C ASN A 98 6.94 -7.57 -13.80
N GLY A 99 8.22 -7.23 -13.90
CA GLY A 99 8.81 -6.24 -12.99
C GLY A 99 8.94 -6.76 -11.56
N THR A 100 9.50 -5.94 -10.72
CA THR A 100 9.63 -6.19 -9.27
C THR A 100 9.34 -4.91 -8.50
N PHE A 101 9.12 -5.06 -7.20
CA PHE A 101 9.04 -3.92 -6.29
C PHE A 101 10.33 -3.78 -5.50
N GLU A 102 10.68 -2.54 -5.22
CA GLU A 102 11.79 -2.18 -4.36
C GLU A 102 11.27 -1.24 -3.27
N LEU A 103 11.52 -1.59 -2.01
CA LEU A 103 11.24 -0.70 -0.89
C LEU A 103 12.28 0.42 -0.88
N VAL A 104 11.83 1.65 -0.99
CA VAL A 104 12.69 2.83 -1.07
C VAL A 104 12.58 3.63 0.21
N ASP A 105 13.70 4.13 0.69
CA ASP A 105 13.74 5.06 1.80
C ASP A 105 12.83 6.28 1.57
N ALA A 106 12.06 6.68 2.59
CA ALA A 106 11.04 7.70 2.47
C ALA A 106 11.60 9.05 2.00
N VAL A 107 12.78 9.43 2.44
CA VAL A 107 13.40 10.71 2.05
C VAL A 107 13.73 10.72 0.55
N GLN A 108 14.37 9.66 0.06
CA GLN A 108 14.68 9.52 -1.36
C GLN A 108 13.43 9.38 -2.21
N ALA A 109 12.47 8.59 -1.74
CA ALA A 109 11.24 8.33 -2.48
C ALA A 109 10.41 9.60 -2.65
N ARG A 110 10.27 10.42 -1.63
CA ARG A 110 9.53 11.69 -1.73
C ARG A 110 10.14 12.61 -2.78
N GLN A 111 11.45 12.69 -2.86
CA GLN A 111 12.12 13.49 -3.89
C GLN A 111 11.81 12.99 -5.30
N GLN A 112 11.71 11.69 -5.48
CA GLN A 112 11.33 11.10 -6.77
C GLN A 112 9.84 11.29 -7.07
N VAL A 113 8.97 11.03 -6.10
CA VAL A 113 7.52 11.13 -6.25
C VAL A 113 7.06 12.55 -6.52
N ASP A 114 7.72 13.56 -5.95
CA ASP A 114 7.40 14.97 -6.17
C ASP A 114 7.53 15.39 -7.65
N ARG A 115 8.25 14.64 -8.44
CA ARG A 115 8.43 14.87 -9.88
C ARG A 115 7.46 14.07 -10.74
N LEU A 116 6.63 13.24 -10.12
CA LEU A 116 5.69 12.36 -10.80
C LEU A 116 4.28 12.91 -10.72
N GLU A 117 3.42 12.38 -11.57
CA GLU A 117 2.00 12.72 -11.57
C GLU A 117 1.19 11.60 -10.91
N PRO A 118 0.14 11.93 -10.13
CA PRO A 118 -0.73 10.91 -9.57
C PRO A 118 -1.54 10.21 -10.66
N LEU A 119 -1.78 8.91 -10.48
CA LEU A 119 -2.76 8.18 -11.26
C LEU A 119 -4.16 8.76 -10.97
N LYS A 120 -4.99 8.82 -11.99
CA LYS A 120 -6.38 9.26 -11.83
C LYS A 120 -7.15 8.30 -10.93
N ALA A 121 -8.09 8.82 -10.15
CA ALA A 121 -8.85 8.02 -9.19
C ALA A 121 -9.61 6.86 -9.84
N ASP A 122 -10.10 7.04 -11.07
CA ASP A 122 -10.77 6.00 -11.86
C ASP A 122 -9.84 4.88 -12.33
N GLN A 123 -8.54 5.10 -12.28
CA GLN A 123 -7.52 4.10 -12.63
C GLN A 123 -7.04 3.28 -11.42
N VAL A 124 -7.48 3.64 -10.23
CA VAL A 124 -7.09 2.99 -8.97
C VAL A 124 -8.25 2.15 -8.45
N ALA A 125 -7.99 0.87 -8.25
CA ALA A 125 -8.99 -0.05 -7.70
C ALA A 125 -8.65 -0.42 -6.25
N GLY A 126 -9.58 -0.15 -5.36
CA GLY A 126 -9.60 -0.71 -4.03
C GLY A 126 -8.63 -0.12 -3.01
N VAL A 127 -8.79 -0.60 -1.81
CA VAL A 127 -7.91 -0.36 -0.66
C VAL A 127 -7.41 -1.71 -0.18
N CYS A 128 -6.12 -1.81 0.08
CA CYS A 128 -5.55 -3.05 0.58
C CYS A 128 -5.87 -3.23 2.07
N ARG A 129 -6.71 -4.19 2.38
CA ARG A 129 -7.11 -4.51 3.75
C ARG A 129 -6.69 -5.92 4.11
N SER A 130 -5.96 -6.07 5.21
CA SER A 130 -5.65 -7.40 5.73
C SER A 130 -6.92 -8.11 6.16
N GLY A 131 -6.95 -9.42 5.96
CA GLY A 131 -8.09 -10.26 6.32
C GLY A 131 -9.26 -10.24 5.34
N ALA A 132 -9.29 -9.32 4.38
CA ALA A 132 -10.34 -9.29 3.36
C ALA A 132 -10.14 -10.33 2.25
N GLY A 133 -8.94 -10.84 2.09
CA GLY A 133 -8.58 -11.81 1.06
C GLY A 133 -8.91 -13.25 1.38
N GLY A 134 -9.40 -13.54 2.56
CA GLY A 134 -9.75 -14.89 3.01
C GLY A 134 -11.18 -15.32 2.69
N GLN A 135 -11.84 -14.56 1.90
CA GLN A 135 -13.25 -14.78 1.58
C GLN A 135 -13.41 -15.16 0.12
#